data_36401209f164675980e12e32b343806d
#
_entry.id   36401209f164675980e12e32b343806d
#
_cell.length_a   1.000
_cell.length_b   1.000
_cell.length_c   1.000
_cell.angle_alpha   90.00
_cell.angle_beta   90.00
_cell.angle_gamma   90.00
#
_symmetry.space_group_name_H-M   'P 1'
#
loop_
_entity.id
_entity.type
_entity.pdbx_description
1 polymer ?
#
loop_
_entity_poly.entity_id
_entity_poly.type
_entity_poly.pdbx_seq_one_letter_code
_entity_poly.pdbx_strand_id
1 'polypeptide(L)'
;LTASDRGTGYSFAEGGDINNFPFAEVREEANATGADMRTGWPTIAPYGANGEILVNHTGGLNYWIRETAGEGQWDGPHSIPDPKGLEYPFSMSWARVATSGPNNDIIHVVAAAQHQVSSEEMVNAQFYCRSTDGENWEVAYSPVEEDYPGVYSADDYAIATNGDVVAICYSTVFYGHVLVYKSTDNGETWEKMVVWENPFAGDWETDENTITGGEDDDPAQTPIHNTVVVDHNGTVHVAFSVADYAHRELGTQFYYYYGRTADGIAYWNDTREPLTDLKLWKPDPENEGYVLHSMDTVNFCGWLPFYENIADFNNDALYSGDDYIYAFYGSCSGYPALSVDPEGNLALAYSTIDCSRDLNNGFYTRTAAMSYKDVDDEYWTVACEIVTEDFMHMLDEVMFVNAAPSVVTPNEFWFSYIADNVQGLAWGSGASQTVPIENMCYVYKISSEYIQIHDNVNETIANDVVYNVYPNPASEMIYVSSSMNADATVTFTNLAGQTVKVVNANLTT
;
A
#
# COMPACT_ATOMS: atom_id res chain seq x y z
N LEU A 1 -14.61 16.40 1.43
CA LEU A 1 -15.26 16.42 0.12
C LEU A 1 -16.76 16.33 0.30
N THR A 2 -17.46 17.45 0.08
CA THR A 2 -18.91 17.55 0.22
C THR A 2 -19.62 17.40 -1.13
N ALA A 3 -19.01 16.68 -2.07
CA ALA A 3 -19.61 16.46 -3.37
C ALA A 3 -20.99 15.80 -3.19
N SER A 4 -22.04 16.49 -3.65
CA SER A 4 -23.41 15.97 -3.61
C SER A 4 -23.58 14.75 -4.52
N ASP A 5 -22.62 14.54 -5.39
CA ASP A 5 -22.59 13.55 -6.45
C ASP A 5 -21.50 12.47 -6.23
N ARG A 6 -21.23 12.12 -5.01
CA ARG A 6 -20.29 11.05 -4.67
C ARG A 6 -20.94 9.67 -4.85
N GLY A 7 -20.27 8.75 -5.55
CA GLY A 7 -20.72 7.40 -5.80
C GLY A 7 -19.57 6.50 -6.29
N THR A 8 -19.89 5.27 -6.66
CA THR A 8 -18.94 4.27 -7.14
C THR A 8 -18.90 4.27 -8.67
N GLY A 9 -17.73 4.51 -9.25
CA GLY A 9 -17.45 4.19 -10.65
C GLY A 9 -17.02 2.74 -10.79
N TYR A 10 -17.41 2.10 -11.87
CA TYR A 10 -17.08 0.71 -12.16
C TYR A 10 -16.60 0.57 -13.61
N SER A 11 -15.57 -0.25 -13.81
CA SER A 11 -15.08 -0.65 -15.14
C SER A 11 -14.71 -2.11 -15.14
N PHE A 12 -14.91 -2.77 -16.25
CA PHE A 12 -14.61 -4.18 -16.45
C PHE A 12 -13.89 -4.40 -17.79
N ALA A 13 -12.78 -5.14 -17.76
CA ALA A 13 -12.02 -5.51 -18.95
C ALA A 13 -12.21 -7.00 -19.23
N GLU A 14 -13.02 -7.35 -20.21
CA GLU A 14 -13.26 -8.73 -20.60
C GLU A 14 -11.97 -9.39 -21.09
N GLY A 15 -11.62 -10.54 -20.50
CA GLY A 15 -10.40 -11.28 -20.84
C GLY A 15 -9.09 -10.50 -20.58
N GLY A 16 -9.14 -9.41 -19.78
CA GLY A 16 -7.99 -8.57 -19.52
C GLY A 16 -7.56 -7.69 -20.70
N ASP A 17 -8.44 -7.37 -21.62
CA ASP A 17 -8.17 -6.45 -22.73
C ASP A 17 -8.21 -4.99 -22.27
N ILE A 18 -7.05 -4.50 -21.81
CA ILE A 18 -6.88 -3.10 -21.36
C ILE A 18 -6.99 -2.07 -22.49
N ASN A 19 -6.87 -2.47 -23.76
CA ASN A 19 -6.98 -1.53 -24.89
C ASN A 19 -8.41 -1.07 -25.13
N ASN A 20 -9.39 -1.83 -24.64
CA ASN A 20 -10.81 -1.51 -24.70
C ASN A 20 -11.41 -1.29 -23.31
N PHE A 21 -10.58 -0.88 -22.34
CA PHE A 21 -11.03 -0.61 -20.98
C PHE A 21 -12.03 0.56 -20.99
N PRO A 22 -13.28 0.36 -20.58
CA PRO A 22 -14.29 1.40 -20.66
C PRO A 22 -14.01 2.49 -19.61
N PHE A 23 -14.32 3.73 -19.98
CA PHE A 23 -14.20 4.85 -19.08
C PHE A 23 -15.22 4.73 -17.92
N ALA A 24 -14.76 4.82 -16.67
CA ALA A 24 -15.56 4.56 -15.48
C ALA A 24 -16.34 5.81 -15.02
N GLU A 25 -17.18 6.37 -15.88
CA GLU A 25 -18.10 7.46 -15.49
C GLU A 25 -19.44 6.97 -14.96
N VAL A 26 -19.68 5.68 -15.01
CA VAL A 26 -21.00 5.14 -14.66
C VAL A 26 -21.07 4.96 -13.15
N ARG A 27 -22.06 5.63 -12.57
CA ARG A 27 -22.44 5.40 -11.18
C ARG A 27 -23.24 4.11 -11.10
N GLU A 28 -22.75 3.14 -10.35
CA GLU A 28 -23.35 1.81 -10.29
C GLU A 28 -24.46 1.70 -9.23
N GLU A 29 -24.45 2.55 -8.20
CA GLU A 29 -25.44 2.48 -7.15
C GLU A 29 -26.70 3.27 -7.47
N ALA A 30 -27.81 2.56 -7.43
CA ALA A 30 -29.13 3.17 -7.39
C ALA A 30 -29.92 2.63 -6.20
N ASN A 31 -30.83 3.43 -5.65
CA ASN A 31 -31.79 2.93 -4.69
C ASN A 31 -32.90 2.11 -5.38
N ALA A 32 -33.79 1.50 -4.59
CA ALA A 32 -34.89 0.70 -5.10
C ALA A 32 -35.85 1.45 -6.06
N THR A 33 -35.77 2.75 -6.17
CA THR A 33 -36.55 3.57 -7.11
C THR A 33 -35.75 3.96 -8.35
N GLY A 34 -34.49 3.51 -8.46
CA GLY A 34 -33.57 3.84 -9.56
C GLY A 34 -32.94 5.21 -9.46
N ALA A 35 -33.01 5.88 -8.30
CA ALA A 35 -32.33 7.15 -8.06
C ALA A 35 -30.93 6.90 -7.50
N ASP A 36 -29.97 7.71 -7.94
CA ASP A 36 -28.59 7.66 -7.48
C ASP A 36 -28.48 7.79 -5.96
N MET A 37 -27.60 6.99 -5.37
CA MET A 37 -27.28 7.04 -3.95
C MET A 37 -25.92 7.72 -3.75
N ARG A 38 -25.80 8.53 -2.71
CA ARG A 38 -24.53 9.13 -2.32
C ARG A 38 -23.78 8.16 -1.40
N THR A 39 -22.82 7.43 -1.94
CA THR A 39 -22.07 6.39 -1.24
C THR A 39 -20.60 6.75 -1.05
N GLY A 40 -19.87 5.96 -0.29
CA GLY A 40 -18.44 6.13 -0.09
C GLY A 40 -17.75 4.83 0.29
N TRP A 41 -16.42 4.80 0.09
CA TRP A 41 -15.55 3.66 0.36
C TRP A 41 -16.06 2.37 -0.30
N PRO A 42 -16.14 2.33 -1.64
CA PRO A 42 -16.52 1.10 -2.33
C PRO A 42 -15.42 0.04 -2.19
N THR A 43 -15.83 -1.19 -2.01
CA THR A 43 -14.98 -2.37 -2.00
C THR A 43 -15.69 -3.48 -2.76
N ILE A 44 -14.96 -4.28 -3.52
CA ILE A 44 -15.51 -5.30 -4.43
C ILE A 44 -14.78 -6.62 -4.23
N ALA A 45 -15.52 -7.72 -4.37
CA ALA A 45 -14.95 -9.08 -4.37
C ALA A 45 -15.69 -9.97 -5.38
N PRO A 46 -15.08 -11.07 -5.86
CA PRO A 46 -15.81 -12.12 -6.58
C PRO A 46 -16.96 -12.63 -5.69
N TYR A 47 -18.07 -13.03 -6.29
CA TYR A 47 -19.19 -13.65 -5.58
C TYR A 47 -19.88 -14.71 -6.43
N GLY A 48 -20.12 -15.87 -5.83
CA GLY A 48 -20.61 -17.01 -6.59
C GLY A 48 -19.58 -17.51 -7.62
N ALA A 49 -20.01 -18.34 -8.55
CA ALA A 49 -19.11 -18.94 -9.53
C ALA A 49 -18.56 -17.94 -10.57
N ASN A 50 -19.30 -16.89 -10.90
CA ASN A 50 -18.94 -15.95 -11.96
C ASN A 50 -19.31 -14.50 -11.65
N GLY A 51 -19.89 -14.22 -10.51
CA GLY A 51 -20.43 -12.92 -10.13
C GLY A 51 -19.49 -12.12 -9.28
N GLU A 52 -20.05 -11.05 -8.73
CA GLU A 52 -19.32 -10.11 -7.87
C GLU A 52 -20.25 -9.44 -6.86
N ILE A 53 -19.68 -9.02 -5.76
CA ILE A 53 -20.33 -8.24 -4.71
C ILE A 53 -19.62 -6.90 -4.54
N LEU A 54 -20.40 -5.82 -4.53
CA LEU A 54 -19.96 -4.47 -4.20
C LEU A 54 -20.51 -4.09 -2.83
N VAL A 55 -19.65 -3.61 -1.95
CA VAL A 55 -20.03 -3.09 -0.62
C VAL A 55 -19.58 -1.64 -0.50
N ASN A 56 -20.42 -0.79 0.07
CA ASN A 56 -20.10 0.60 0.40
C ASN A 56 -20.91 1.07 1.61
N HIS A 57 -20.79 2.34 2.00
CA HIS A 57 -21.60 2.89 3.09
C HIS A 57 -22.38 4.15 2.68
N THR A 58 -23.62 4.20 3.15
CA THR A 58 -24.48 5.38 3.21
C THR A 58 -25.55 5.16 4.26
N GLY A 59 -25.40 5.75 5.44
CA GLY A 59 -26.28 5.48 6.58
C GLY A 59 -26.23 4.04 7.08
N GLY A 60 -25.03 3.46 7.17
CA GLY A 60 -24.73 2.05 7.41
C GLY A 60 -24.15 1.39 6.15
N LEU A 61 -23.85 0.10 6.24
CA LEU A 61 -23.29 -0.66 5.12
C LEU A 61 -24.40 -1.15 4.19
N ASN A 62 -24.12 -1.02 2.88
CA ASN A 62 -24.99 -1.52 1.83
C ASN A 62 -24.19 -2.36 0.85
N TYR A 63 -24.85 -3.33 0.21
CA TYR A 63 -24.23 -4.17 -0.80
C TYR A 63 -25.14 -4.39 -2.00
N TRP A 64 -24.51 -4.68 -3.13
CA TRP A 64 -25.13 -5.06 -4.40
C TRP A 64 -24.45 -6.32 -4.90
N ILE A 65 -25.22 -7.19 -5.50
CA ILE A 65 -24.73 -8.44 -6.06
C ILE A 65 -25.07 -8.47 -7.56
N ARG A 66 -24.22 -9.14 -8.31
CA ARG A 66 -24.48 -9.40 -9.72
C ARG A 66 -23.97 -10.81 -10.08
N GLU A 67 -24.75 -11.57 -10.87
CA GLU A 67 -24.48 -12.99 -11.15
C GLU A 67 -23.29 -13.21 -12.10
N THR A 68 -22.96 -12.21 -12.94
CA THR A 68 -21.85 -12.27 -13.88
C THR A 68 -21.04 -10.99 -13.78
N ALA A 69 -19.75 -11.10 -13.53
CA ALA A 69 -18.85 -9.97 -13.47
C ALA A 69 -18.84 -9.20 -14.81
N GLY A 70 -18.92 -7.87 -14.72
CA GLY A 70 -18.99 -7.02 -15.91
C GLY A 70 -20.32 -6.97 -16.64
N GLU A 71 -21.29 -7.85 -16.34
CA GLU A 71 -22.53 -7.98 -17.10
C GLU A 71 -23.79 -7.94 -16.23
N GLY A 72 -24.85 -7.38 -16.78
CA GLY A 72 -26.18 -7.36 -16.17
C GLY A 72 -26.39 -6.20 -15.19
N GLN A 73 -27.51 -6.26 -14.49
CA GLN A 73 -27.90 -5.25 -13.50
C GLN A 73 -27.47 -5.70 -12.10
N TRP A 74 -27.04 -4.75 -11.31
CA TRP A 74 -26.81 -4.96 -9.89
C TRP A 74 -28.13 -5.18 -9.15
N ASP A 75 -28.22 -6.25 -8.37
CA ASP A 75 -29.29 -6.48 -7.42
C ASP A 75 -28.96 -5.82 -6.09
N GLY A 76 -29.74 -4.85 -5.69
CA GLY A 76 -29.55 -4.04 -4.49
C GLY A 76 -30.25 -2.68 -4.57
N PRO A 77 -30.09 -1.82 -3.53
CA PRO A 77 -29.27 -2.02 -2.33
C PRO A 77 -29.88 -3.02 -1.36
N HIS A 78 -29.04 -3.90 -0.84
CA HIS A 78 -29.32 -4.69 0.35
C HIS A 78 -28.52 -4.08 1.52
N SER A 79 -28.97 -4.26 2.76
CA SER A 79 -28.27 -3.71 3.90
C SER A 79 -27.61 -4.81 4.72
N ILE A 80 -26.35 -4.61 5.10
CA ILE A 80 -25.72 -5.37 6.18
C ILE A 80 -26.24 -4.75 7.48
N PRO A 81 -26.89 -5.52 8.37
CA PRO A 81 -27.48 -4.96 9.57
C PRO A 81 -26.43 -4.41 10.52
N ASP A 82 -26.69 -3.26 11.10
CA ASP A 82 -25.89 -2.75 12.21
C ASP A 82 -25.96 -3.69 13.42
N PRO A 83 -24.92 -3.75 14.26
CA PRO A 83 -24.90 -4.60 15.45
C PRO A 83 -26.02 -4.25 16.42
N LYS A 84 -26.61 -5.25 17.04
CA LYS A 84 -27.77 -5.10 17.95
C LYS A 84 -27.47 -5.58 19.36
N GLY A 85 -28.16 -4.99 20.33
CA GLY A 85 -28.08 -5.41 21.73
C GLY A 85 -26.82 -4.95 22.45
N LEU A 86 -26.07 -4.01 21.87
CA LEU A 86 -24.93 -3.37 22.49
C LEU A 86 -25.31 -2.13 23.27
N GLU A 87 -24.41 -1.65 24.11
CA GLU A 87 -24.59 -0.42 24.89
C GLU A 87 -24.85 0.80 24.00
N TYR A 88 -24.17 0.88 22.90
CA TYR A 88 -24.29 1.97 21.93
C TYR A 88 -24.84 1.48 20.58
N PRO A 89 -25.71 2.27 19.93
CA PRO A 89 -26.18 1.99 18.58
C PRO A 89 -25.13 2.43 17.56
N PHE A 90 -24.22 1.54 17.24
CA PHE A 90 -23.17 1.78 16.24
C PHE A 90 -23.73 1.83 14.81
N SER A 91 -23.15 2.68 13.99
CA SER A 91 -23.34 2.68 12.54
C SER A 91 -22.02 2.35 11.85
N MET A 92 -22.02 1.30 11.04
CA MET A 92 -20.83 0.80 10.37
C MET A 92 -20.50 1.60 9.12
N SER A 93 -19.18 1.78 8.87
CA SER A 93 -18.62 2.46 7.71
C SER A 93 -17.25 1.87 7.33
N TRP A 94 -16.70 2.31 6.19
CA TRP A 94 -15.36 1.97 5.72
C TRP A 94 -15.11 0.47 5.57
N ALA A 95 -16.04 -0.23 4.92
CA ALA A 95 -15.96 -1.67 4.73
C ALA A 95 -14.75 -2.12 3.92
N ARG A 96 -14.25 -3.32 4.23
CA ARG A 96 -13.42 -4.15 3.37
C ARG A 96 -14.14 -5.49 3.19
N VAL A 97 -14.29 -5.94 1.94
CA VAL A 97 -14.99 -7.20 1.62
C VAL A 97 -14.01 -8.21 1.02
N ALA A 98 -14.19 -9.47 1.40
CA ALA A 98 -13.59 -10.62 0.75
C ALA A 98 -14.60 -11.76 0.74
N THR A 99 -14.40 -12.76 -0.11
CA THR A 99 -15.26 -13.93 -0.20
C THR A 99 -14.43 -15.21 -0.15
N SER A 100 -14.98 -16.25 0.45
CA SER A 100 -14.33 -17.55 0.60
C SER A 100 -15.25 -18.70 0.22
N GLY A 101 -14.79 -19.91 0.45
CA GLY A 101 -15.49 -21.12 0.07
C GLY A 101 -15.27 -21.49 -1.41
N PRO A 102 -15.68 -22.69 -1.83
CA PRO A 102 -15.37 -23.24 -3.15
C PRO A 102 -15.99 -22.47 -4.32
N ASN A 103 -17.01 -21.65 -4.04
CA ASN A 103 -17.70 -20.83 -5.05
C ASN A 103 -17.66 -19.34 -4.70
N ASN A 104 -16.80 -18.88 -3.78
CA ASN A 104 -16.81 -17.51 -3.29
C ASN A 104 -18.19 -17.06 -2.78
N ASP A 105 -18.94 -17.96 -2.14
CA ASP A 105 -20.31 -17.73 -1.69
C ASP A 105 -20.41 -17.37 -0.20
N ILE A 106 -19.31 -17.44 0.54
CA ILE A 106 -19.23 -16.98 1.91
C ILE A 106 -18.63 -15.56 1.91
N ILE A 107 -19.39 -14.62 2.40
CA ILE A 107 -19.03 -13.20 2.39
C ILE A 107 -18.45 -12.80 3.75
N HIS A 108 -17.34 -12.08 3.75
CA HIS A 108 -16.66 -11.54 4.91
C HIS A 108 -16.52 -10.03 4.75
N VAL A 109 -16.96 -9.29 5.75
CA VAL A 109 -16.80 -7.82 5.78
C VAL A 109 -16.22 -7.40 7.12
N VAL A 110 -15.17 -6.60 7.07
CA VAL A 110 -14.64 -5.89 8.24
C VAL A 110 -14.96 -4.42 8.09
N ALA A 111 -15.46 -3.79 9.15
CA ALA A 111 -15.84 -2.39 9.11
C ALA A 111 -15.64 -1.70 10.46
N ALA A 112 -15.18 -0.45 10.43
CA ALA A 112 -15.21 0.40 11.60
C ALA A 112 -16.63 0.93 11.85
N ALA A 113 -16.96 1.16 13.10
CA ALA A 113 -18.24 1.69 13.50
C ALA A 113 -18.08 2.81 14.52
N GLN A 114 -18.96 3.78 14.46
CA GLN A 114 -18.91 4.95 15.33
C GLN A 114 -20.27 5.23 15.95
N HIS A 115 -20.26 5.70 17.19
CA HIS A 115 -21.43 6.25 17.84
C HIS A 115 -21.09 7.57 18.53
N GLN A 116 -21.81 8.63 18.17
CA GLN A 116 -21.68 9.94 18.79
C GLN A 116 -22.45 9.99 20.09
N VAL A 117 -21.77 10.01 21.23
CA VAL A 117 -22.39 10.10 22.57
C VAL A 117 -22.76 11.54 22.90
N SER A 118 -21.86 12.49 22.57
CA SER A 118 -22.08 13.92 22.76
C SER A 118 -21.39 14.72 21.64
N SER A 119 -21.44 16.05 21.70
CA SER A 119 -20.72 16.90 20.74
C SER A 119 -19.19 16.74 20.82
N GLU A 120 -18.67 16.22 21.90
CA GLU A 120 -17.23 16.11 22.20
C GLU A 120 -16.77 14.66 22.38
N GLU A 121 -17.69 13.70 22.43
CA GLU A 121 -17.38 12.30 22.73
C GLU A 121 -17.93 11.38 21.65
N MET A 122 -17.03 10.59 21.06
CA MET A 122 -17.33 9.54 20.08
C MET A 122 -16.78 8.20 20.59
N VAL A 123 -17.60 7.18 20.53
CA VAL A 123 -17.19 5.80 20.80
C VAL A 123 -17.01 5.11 19.45
N ASN A 124 -15.87 4.46 19.29
CA ASN A 124 -15.54 3.69 18.09
C ASN A 124 -15.50 2.21 18.43
N ALA A 125 -15.72 1.37 17.44
CA ALA A 125 -15.58 -0.08 17.55
C ALA A 125 -15.33 -0.65 16.15
N GLN A 126 -14.87 -1.89 16.08
CA GLN A 126 -14.73 -2.61 14.82
C GLN A 126 -15.52 -3.90 14.83
N PHE A 127 -16.18 -4.17 13.71
CA PHE A 127 -17.05 -5.32 13.53
C PHE A 127 -16.59 -6.21 12.38
N TYR A 128 -16.78 -7.48 12.56
CA TYR A 128 -16.70 -8.49 11.55
C TYR A 128 -18.10 -9.01 11.21
N CYS A 129 -18.45 -8.99 9.95
CA CYS A 129 -19.73 -9.44 9.44
C CYS A 129 -19.51 -10.62 8.50
N ARG A 130 -20.28 -11.68 8.66
CA ARG A 130 -20.21 -12.90 7.86
C ARG A 130 -21.60 -13.29 7.36
N SER A 131 -21.66 -13.74 6.11
CA SER A 131 -22.87 -14.33 5.54
C SER A 131 -22.52 -15.55 4.68
N THR A 132 -23.26 -16.63 4.83
CA THR A 132 -23.10 -17.87 4.03
C THR A 132 -24.14 -18.04 2.95
N ASP A 133 -25.08 -17.11 2.85
CA ASP A 133 -26.20 -17.17 1.89
C ASP A 133 -26.50 -15.83 1.19
N GLY A 134 -25.70 -14.79 1.52
CA GLY A 134 -25.89 -13.44 1.00
C GLY A 134 -27.10 -12.68 1.54
N GLU A 135 -27.90 -13.27 2.45
CA GLU A 135 -29.13 -12.67 3.00
C GLU A 135 -29.06 -12.53 4.53
N ASN A 136 -28.59 -13.56 5.21
CA ASN A 136 -28.49 -13.61 6.66
C ASN A 136 -27.07 -13.30 7.12
N TRP A 137 -26.94 -12.34 8.03
CA TRP A 137 -25.67 -11.83 8.50
C TRP A 137 -25.44 -12.13 9.98
N GLU A 138 -24.28 -12.68 10.27
CA GLU A 138 -23.68 -12.72 11.59
C GLU A 138 -22.83 -11.46 11.76
N VAL A 139 -23.12 -10.66 12.78
CA VAL A 139 -22.39 -9.42 13.08
C VAL A 139 -21.87 -9.51 14.52
N ALA A 140 -20.56 -9.49 14.65
CA ALA A 140 -19.88 -9.57 15.94
C ALA A 140 -18.76 -8.53 16.02
N TYR A 141 -18.28 -8.26 17.23
CA TYR A 141 -17.03 -7.52 17.36
C TYR A 141 -15.92 -8.23 16.58
N SER A 142 -15.08 -7.44 15.93
CA SER A 142 -13.89 -7.96 15.28
C SER A 142 -12.95 -8.60 16.32
N PRO A 143 -12.21 -9.66 15.98
CA PRO A 143 -11.27 -10.28 16.91
C PRO A 143 -10.25 -9.30 17.52
N VAL A 144 -9.93 -8.21 16.83
CA VAL A 144 -8.96 -7.20 17.30
C VAL A 144 -9.49 -6.35 18.46
N GLU A 145 -10.80 -6.29 18.69
CA GLU A 145 -11.40 -5.49 19.76
C GLU A 145 -10.91 -5.89 21.17
N GLU A 146 -10.51 -7.14 21.36
CA GLU A 146 -9.94 -7.59 22.62
C GLU A 146 -8.55 -7.00 22.89
N ASP A 147 -7.79 -6.73 21.81
CA ASP A 147 -6.43 -6.23 21.90
C ASP A 147 -6.40 -4.68 21.88
N TYR A 148 -7.21 -4.08 21.02
CA TYR A 148 -7.22 -2.63 20.79
C TYR A 148 -8.65 -2.07 20.69
N PRO A 149 -9.37 -1.97 21.81
CA PRO A 149 -10.76 -1.52 21.80
C PRO A 149 -10.87 -0.06 21.35
N GLY A 150 -11.60 0.18 20.26
CA GLY A 150 -12.02 1.50 19.85
C GLY A 150 -10.96 2.38 19.15
N VAL A 151 -9.84 1.83 18.71
CA VAL A 151 -8.76 2.59 18.05
C VAL A 151 -8.63 2.20 16.58
N TYR A 152 -9.47 2.82 15.72
CA TYR A 152 -9.47 2.47 14.29
C TYR A 152 -9.64 3.68 13.39
N SER A 153 -8.90 3.69 12.27
CA SER A 153 -9.19 4.51 11.09
C SER A 153 -9.63 3.62 9.91
N ALA A 154 -9.98 4.24 8.80
CA ALA A 154 -10.37 3.53 7.58
C ALA A 154 -9.23 2.70 6.96
N ASP A 155 -7.99 3.01 7.29
CA ASP A 155 -6.79 2.48 6.65
C ASP A 155 -5.97 1.55 7.56
N ASP A 156 -6.51 1.22 8.75
CA ASP A 156 -5.81 0.39 9.76
C ASP A 156 -6.00 -1.12 9.54
N TYR A 157 -6.83 -1.53 8.59
CA TYR A 157 -7.18 -2.93 8.39
C TYR A 157 -7.35 -3.33 6.93
N ALA A 158 -6.98 -4.58 6.64
CA ALA A 158 -7.17 -5.24 5.36
C ALA A 158 -7.67 -6.67 5.57
N ILE A 159 -8.37 -7.22 4.59
CA ILE A 159 -8.87 -8.61 4.59
C ILE A 159 -8.54 -9.29 3.26
N ALA A 160 -8.15 -10.55 3.31
CA ALA A 160 -7.93 -11.41 2.15
C ALA A 160 -8.39 -12.84 2.41
N THR A 161 -8.63 -13.56 1.34
CA THR A 161 -9.07 -14.96 1.38
C THR A 161 -8.42 -15.80 0.29
N ASN A 162 -8.27 -17.09 0.55
CA ASN A 162 -8.01 -18.10 -0.48
C ASN A 162 -8.56 -19.44 -0.02
N GLY A 163 -9.47 -20.06 -0.81
CA GLY A 163 -10.18 -21.26 -0.39
C GLY A 163 -10.98 -21.03 0.89
N ASP A 164 -10.71 -21.82 1.93
CA ASP A 164 -11.35 -21.69 3.25
C ASP A 164 -10.57 -20.80 4.23
N VAL A 165 -9.42 -20.27 3.80
CA VAL A 165 -8.59 -19.38 4.61
C VAL A 165 -9.07 -17.96 4.49
N VAL A 166 -9.24 -17.30 5.64
CA VAL A 166 -9.54 -15.86 5.77
C VAL A 166 -8.47 -15.24 6.65
N ALA A 167 -7.89 -14.13 6.24
CA ALA A 167 -6.91 -13.38 7.00
C ALA A 167 -7.32 -11.92 7.14
N ILE A 168 -7.28 -11.39 8.35
CA ILE A 168 -7.52 -9.98 8.64
C ILE A 168 -6.25 -9.40 9.27
N CYS A 169 -5.68 -8.38 8.64
CA CYS A 169 -4.52 -7.67 9.14
C CYS A 169 -4.94 -6.34 9.77
N TYR A 170 -4.33 -6.00 10.89
CA TYR A 170 -4.50 -4.73 11.59
C TYR A 170 -3.14 -4.09 11.85
N SER A 171 -3.02 -2.81 11.55
CA SER A 171 -1.85 -1.98 11.83
C SER A 171 -2.28 -0.76 12.64
N THR A 172 -2.59 -0.97 13.90
CA THR A 172 -3.12 0.08 14.79
C THR A 172 -2.09 1.19 14.96
N VAL A 173 -2.42 2.36 14.48
CA VAL A 173 -1.56 3.54 14.53
C VAL A 173 -1.29 3.94 15.99
N PHE A 174 -0.05 4.22 16.31
CA PHE A 174 0.50 4.78 17.55
C PHE A 174 0.73 3.82 18.71
N TYR A 175 -0.11 2.82 18.97
CA TYR A 175 -0.02 2.07 20.24
C TYR A 175 0.09 0.58 20.08
N GLY A 176 -0.07 0.08 18.88
CA GLY A 176 -0.29 -1.32 18.64
C GLY A 176 0.85 -2.04 17.94
N HIS A 177 0.86 -3.33 18.13
CA HIS A 177 1.56 -4.25 17.26
C HIS A 177 0.83 -4.33 15.92
N VAL A 178 1.51 -4.80 14.88
CA VAL A 178 0.82 -5.28 13.68
C VAL A 178 0.37 -6.71 13.93
N LEU A 179 -0.92 -6.96 13.76
CA LEU A 179 -1.55 -8.25 14.08
C LEU A 179 -2.21 -8.85 12.84
N VAL A 180 -2.23 -10.17 12.77
CA VAL A 180 -3.07 -10.94 11.86
C VAL A 180 -3.97 -11.86 12.66
N TYR A 181 -5.24 -11.94 12.28
CA TYR A 181 -6.16 -12.98 12.68
C TYR A 181 -6.42 -13.87 11.47
N LYS A 182 -6.04 -15.14 11.57
CA LYS A 182 -6.21 -16.15 10.53
C LYS A 182 -7.29 -17.13 10.92
N SER A 183 -8.20 -17.40 9.99
CA SER A 183 -9.16 -18.49 10.04
C SER A 183 -8.83 -19.51 8.95
N THR A 184 -9.02 -20.78 9.23
CA THR A 184 -8.93 -21.88 8.24
C THR A 184 -10.27 -22.59 8.04
N ASP A 185 -11.34 -22.01 8.56
CA ASP A 185 -12.69 -22.56 8.56
C ASP A 185 -13.75 -21.50 8.14
N ASN A 186 -13.38 -20.68 7.13
CA ASN A 186 -14.25 -19.64 6.57
C ASN A 186 -14.76 -18.63 7.64
N GLY A 187 -13.90 -18.23 8.56
CA GLY A 187 -14.19 -17.19 9.54
C GLY A 187 -15.02 -17.64 10.74
N GLU A 188 -15.12 -18.97 11.02
CA GLU A 188 -15.80 -19.47 12.21
C GLU A 188 -14.92 -19.37 13.46
N THR A 189 -13.64 -19.68 13.32
CA THR A 189 -12.67 -19.54 14.42
C THR A 189 -11.42 -18.79 13.96
N TRP A 190 -10.73 -18.15 14.91
CA TRP A 190 -9.60 -17.28 14.62
C TRP A 190 -8.38 -17.63 15.45
N GLU A 191 -7.21 -17.63 14.80
CA GLU A 191 -5.91 -17.68 15.43
C GLU A 191 -5.24 -16.31 15.30
N LYS A 192 -4.78 -15.78 16.44
CA LYS A 192 -4.05 -14.50 16.50
C LYS A 192 -2.56 -14.72 16.27
N MET A 193 -1.96 -13.93 15.42
CA MET A 193 -0.52 -13.88 15.14
C MET A 193 0.01 -12.47 15.27
N VAL A 194 1.21 -12.32 15.82
CA VAL A 194 1.93 -11.04 15.84
C VAL A 194 2.82 -10.98 14.61
N VAL A 195 2.61 -9.96 13.79
CA VAL A 195 3.42 -9.65 12.59
C VAL A 195 4.63 -8.83 12.98
N TRP A 196 4.39 -7.75 13.72
CA TRP A 196 5.44 -6.89 14.25
C TRP A 196 5.19 -6.60 15.73
N GLU A 197 6.16 -7.01 16.54
CA GLU A 197 6.17 -6.68 17.95
C GLU A 197 6.75 -5.27 18.12
N ASN A 198 5.88 -4.26 17.96
CA ASN A 198 6.29 -2.87 18.03
C ASN A 198 6.85 -2.58 19.44
N PRO A 199 8.12 -2.17 19.55
CA PRO A 199 8.74 -1.90 20.85
C PRO A 199 8.15 -0.65 21.55
N PHE A 200 7.43 0.18 20.84
CA PHE A 200 6.77 1.39 21.34
C PHE A 200 5.28 1.19 21.61
N ALA A 201 4.78 -0.05 21.45
CA ALA A 201 3.38 -0.34 21.75
C ALA A 201 3.07 -0.14 23.23
N GLY A 202 1.96 0.54 23.54
CA GLY A 202 1.54 0.81 24.90
C GLY A 202 0.35 1.77 24.98
N ASP A 203 -0.13 2.00 26.19
CA ASP A 203 -1.19 2.96 26.43
C ASP A 203 -0.61 4.39 26.52
N TRP A 204 -0.83 5.17 25.48
CA TRP A 204 -0.33 6.54 25.34
C TRP A 204 -0.82 7.51 26.44
N GLU A 205 -1.88 7.19 27.14
CA GLU A 205 -2.40 8.02 28.23
C GLU A 205 -1.65 7.77 29.53
N THR A 206 -1.16 6.56 29.75
CA THR A 206 -0.67 6.10 31.04
C THR A 206 0.71 5.45 31.02
N ASP A 207 1.20 4.98 29.88
CA ASP A 207 2.49 4.29 29.77
C ASP A 207 3.62 5.24 29.38
N GLU A 208 4.53 5.50 30.34
CA GLU A 208 5.71 6.35 30.10
C GLU A 208 6.65 5.81 28.99
N ASN A 209 6.58 4.53 28.66
CA ASN A 209 7.38 3.95 27.56
C ASN A 209 6.92 4.43 26.17
N THR A 210 5.73 4.99 26.07
CA THR A 210 5.24 5.60 24.82
C THR A 210 5.84 7.00 24.60
N ILE A 211 6.47 7.61 25.63
CA ILE A 211 7.10 8.91 25.50
C ILE A 211 8.40 8.78 24.72
N THR A 212 8.49 9.48 23.62
CA THR A 212 9.62 9.44 22.70
C THR A 212 9.88 10.82 22.11
N GLY A 213 11.10 11.04 21.61
CA GLY A 213 11.38 12.22 20.80
C GLY A 213 11.63 13.47 21.61
N GLY A 214 12.42 13.38 22.67
CA GLY A 214 13.21 14.52 23.16
C GLY A 214 14.14 15.02 22.02
N GLU A 215 14.73 16.22 22.18
CA GLU A 215 15.60 16.77 21.12
C GLU A 215 16.79 15.85 20.76
N ASP A 216 17.16 14.95 21.67
CA ASP A 216 18.27 14.01 21.54
C ASP A 216 17.83 12.53 21.42
N ASP A 217 16.53 12.23 21.44
CA ASP A 217 16.02 10.85 21.41
C ASP A 217 15.64 10.43 19.98
N ASP A 218 15.88 9.16 19.66
CA ASP A 218 15.36 8.56 18.43
C ASP A 218 13.82 8.60 18.44
N PRO A 219 13.18 8.92 17.30
CA PRO A 219 11.73 8.88 17.20
C PRO A 219 11.22 7.45 17.35
N ALA A 220 10.01 7.31 17.85
CA ALA A 220 9.31 6.05 17.83
C ALA A 220 8.83 5.71 16.42
N GLN A 221 8.55 4.44 16.20
CA GLN A 221 8.03 3.93 14.94
C GLN A 221 6.57 3.52 15.09
N THR A 222 5.75 3.86 14.10
CA THR A 222 4.36 3.44 14.03
C THR A 222 4.05 2.79 12.70
N PRO A 223 3.28 1.69 12.68
CA PRO A 223 2.78 1.14 11.43
C PRO A 223 1.69 2.06 10.86
N ILE A 224 1.71 2.21 9.55
CA ILE A 224 0.67 2.90 8.79
C ILE A 224 0.38 2.10 7.53
N HIS A 225 -0.84 2.13 7.04
CA HIS A 225 -1.27 1.42 5.84
C HIS A 225 -0.77 -0.02 5.76
N ASN A 226 -1.64 -0.94 5.65
CA ASN A 226 -1.29 -2.35 5.50
C ASN A 226 -2.01 -2.98 4.31
N THR A 227 -1.49 -4.12 3.90
CA THR A 227 -2.08 -5.00 2.90
C THR A 227 -1.85 -6.44 3.30
N VAL A 228 -2.77 -7.31 2.96
CA VAL A 228 -2.68 -8.75 3.23
C VAL A 228 -3.12 -9.53 2.01
N VAL A 229 -2.44 -10.63 1.72
CA VAL A 229 -2.86 -11.62 0.72
C VAL A 229 -2.67 -13.02 1.29
N VAL A 230 -3.40 -13.98 0.73
CA VAL A 230 -3.31 -15.40 1.07
C VAL A 230 -2.93 -16.17 -0.19
N ASP A 231 -1.83 -16.90 -0.17
CA ASP A 231 -1.38 -17.70 -1.30
C ASP A 231 -2.19 -19.01 -1.47
N HIS A 232 -1.89 -19.76 -2.51
CA HIS A 232 -2.56 -21.03 -2.81
C HIS A 232 -2.30 -22.15 -1.79
N ASN A 233 -1.28 -22.02 -0.93
CA ASN A 233 -0.98 -22.93 0.17
C ASN A 233 -1.68 -22.50 1.47
N GLY A 234 -2.37 -21.37 1.46
CA GLY A 234 -2.98 -20.77 2.64
C GLY A 234 -1.99 -20.02 3.51
N THR A 235 -0.79 -19.67 3.00
CA THR A 235 0.15 -18.80 3.69
C THR A 235 -0.33 -17.35 3.63
N VAL A 236 -0.31 -16.68 4.76
CA VAL A 236 -0.69 -15.27 4.86
C VAL A 236 0.56 -14.41 4.70
N HIS A 237 0.52 -13.47 3.77
CA HIS A 237 1.56 -12.49 3.52
C HIS A 237 1.06 -11.09 3.86
N VAL A 238 1.86 -10.32 4.58
CA VAL A 238 1.54 -8.96 5.03
C VAL A 238 2.65 -8.00 4.63
N ALA A 239 2.26 -6.84 4.13
CA ALA A 239 3.15 -5.70 4.02
C ALA A 239 2.51 -4.48 4.70
N PHE A 240 3.34 -3.66 5.36
CA PHE A 240 2.89 -2.44 6.01
C PHE A 240 3.98 -1.37 5.98
N SER A 241 3.55 -0.12 5.81
CA SER A 241 4.46 1.02 5.87
C SER A 241 4.77 1.36 7.32
N VAL A 242 5.95 1.94 7.55
CA VAL A 242 6.35 2.42 8.87
C VAL A 242 6.71 3.90 8.78
N ALA A 243 6.26 4.68 9.76
CA ALA A 243 6.58 6.08 9.89
C ALA A 243 7.19 6.38 11.27
N ASP A 244 8.05 7.38 11.32
CA ASP A 244 8.55 7.92 12.58
C ASP A 244 7.53 8.87 13.20
N TYR A 245 7.39 8.84 14.52
CA TYR A 245 6.56 9.78 15.27
C TYR A 245 7.18 10.16 16.62
N ALA A 246 6.68 11.24 17.22
CA ALA A 246 7.02 11.64 18.58
C ALA A 246 5.76 11.74 19.45
N HIS A 247 5.89 11.25 20.66
CA HIS A 247 4.93 11.43 21.74
C HIS A 247 5.66 12.04 22.94
N ARG A 248 5.48 13.32 23.19
CA ARG A 248 6.32 14.08 24.14
C ARG A 248 5.77 14.13 25.56
N GLU A 249 4.49 13.86 25.76
CA GLU A 249 3.81 13.95 27.04
C GLU A 249 2.58 13.04 27.03
N LEU A 250 2.37 12.28 28.11
CA LEU A 250 1.23 11.37 28.27
C LEU A 250 -0.10 12.08 28.05
N GLY A 251 -1.00 11.44 27.35
CA GLY A 251 -2.32 11.95 27.04
C GLY A 251 -2.35 13.14 26.07
N THR A 252 -1.22 13.46 25.46
CA THR A 252 -1.13 14.56 24.49
C THR A 252 -1.15 14.06 23.04
N GLN A 253 -1.29 15.01 22.13
CA GLN A 253 -1.33 14.71 20.70
C GLN A 253 0.04 14.25 20.20
N PHE A 254 0.04 13.23 19.35
CA PHE A 254 1.22 12.76 18.63
C PHE A 254 1.66 13.74 17.56
N TYR A 255 2.97 13.75 17.30
CA TYR A 255 3.56 14.49 16.21
C TYR A 255 4.29 13.52 15.28
N TYR A 256 3.93 13.50 14.03
CA TYR A 256 4.73 12.82 13.02
C TYR A 256 6.01 13.59 12.75
N TYR A 257 7.14 12.90 12.67
CA TYR A 257 8.39 13.46 12.18
C TYR A 257 8.44 13.33 10.65
N TYR A 258 7.78 14.25 9.98
CA TYR A 258 7.74 14.28 8.52
C TYR A 258 9.09 14.62 7.87
N GLY A 259 10.07 15.10 8.59
CA GLY A 259 11.36 15.57 8.10
C GLY A 259 12.55 14.70 8.46
N ARG A 260 12.38 13.69 9.35
CA ARG A 260 13.43 12.71 9.65
C ARG A 260 12.96 11.36 9.15
N THR A 261 12.91 11.26 7.86
CA THR A 261 12.28 10.18 7.15
C THR A 261 12.95 8.85 7.42
N ALA A 262 12.36 8.09 8.32
CA ALA A 262 12.49 6.65 8.22
C ALA A 262 11.70 6.20 6.99
N ASP A 263 12.24 5.32 6.19
CA ASP A 263 11.59 4.79 5.01
C ASP A 263 11.63 3.27 5.00
N GLY A 264 10.54 2.66 4.63
CA GLY A 264 10.45 1.24 4.42
C GLY A 264 9.02 0.70 4.51
N ILE A 265 8.77 -0.28 3.68
CA ILE A 265 7.58 -1.12 3.75
C ILE A 265 8.05 -2.49 4.24
N ALA A 266 7.65 -2.83 5.45
CA ALA A 266 8.01 -4.10 6.07
C ALA A 266 7.19 -5.26 5.47
N TYR A 267 7.78 -6.43 5.45
CA TYR A 267 7.17 -7.66 4.95
C TYR A 267 7.30 -8.80 5.95
N TRP A 268 6.22 -9.55 6.10
CA TRP A 268 6.14 -10.74 6.93
C TRP A 268 5.21 -11.79 6.30
N ASN A 269 5.41 -13.06 6.64
CA ASN A 269 4.44 -14.11 6.39
C ASN A 269 4.32 -15.06 7.59
N ASP A 270 3.25 -15.84 7.66
CA ASP A 270 2.91 -16.67 8.82
C ASP A 270 3.76 -17.95 8.98
N THR A 271 4.81 -18.10 8.19
CA THR A 271 5.86 -19.12 8.41
C THR A 271 7.05 -18.56 9.18
N ARG A 272 7.04 -17.28 9.56
CA ARG A 272 8.13 -16.54 10.18
C ARG A 272 7.80 -16.17 11.63
N GLU A 273 8.84 -15.99 12.44
CA GLU A 273 8.70 -15.34 13.74
C GLU A 273 8.29 -13.87 13.57
N PRO A 274 7.69 -13.25 14.59
CA PRO A 274 7.36 -11.82 14.57
C PRO A 274 8.58 -10.95 14.27
N LEU A 275 8.37 -9.87 13.54
CA LEU A 275 9.37 -8.82 13.37
C LEU A 275 9.53 -8.08 14.70
N THR A 276 10.77 -7.81 15.12
CA THR A 276 11.06 -7.15 16.41
C THR A 276 11.91 -5.90 16.28
N ASP A 277 12.84 -5.88 15.32
CA ASP A 277 13.79 -4.76 15.14
C ASP A 277 13.80 -4.34 13.66
N LEU A 278 12.94 -3.39 13.33
CA LEU A 278 12.85 -2.84 11.99
C LEU A 278 13.88 -1.73 11.81
N LYS A 279 14.94 -2.03 11.07
CA LYS A 279 15.98 -1.05 10.70
C LYS A 279 15.57 -0.32 9.43
N LEU A 280 14.79 0.72 9.62
CA LEU A 280 14.37 1.59 8.54
C LEU A 280 15.55 2.34 7.96
N TRP A 281 15.45 2.64 6.67
CA TRP A 281 16.37 3.54 6.02
C TRP A 281 16.26 4.94 6.65
N LYS A 282 17.41 5.50 7.04
CA LYS A 282 17.53 6.85 7.62
C LYS A 282 18.69 7.60 6.98
N PRO A 283 18.58 8.90 6.70
CA PRO A 283 19.71 9.73 6.30
C PRO A 283 20.77 9.75 7.40
N ASP A 284 22.04 9.68 7.04
CA ASP A 284 23.15 9.87 7.97
C ASP A 284 23.52 11.38 8.03
N PRO A 285 23.26 12.07 9.15
CA PRO A 285 23.56 13.49 9.26
C PRO A 285 25.08 13.80 9.34
N GLU A 286 25.94 12.79 9.56
CA GLU A 286 27.39 12.99 9.68
C GLU A 286 28.15 12.75 8.38
N ASN A 287 27.55 12.06 7.43
CA ASN A 287 28.12 11.82 6.11
C ASN A 287 27.20 12.42 5.06
N GLU A 288 27.74 13.23 4.18
CA GLU A 288 27.03 13.75 3.00
C GLU A 288 26.62 12.63 2.01
N GLY A 289 26.70 11.37 2.46
CA GLY A 289 26.30 10.16 1.76
C GLY A 289 25.45 9.31 2.70
N TYR A 290 24.38 8.76 2.17
CA TYR A 290 23.43 7.94 2.93
C TYR A 290 24.07 6.66 3.39
N VAL A 291 23.91 6.36 4.68
CA VAL A 291 23.94 4.98 5.12
C VAL A 291 22.61 4.34 4.77
N LEU A 292 22.57 3.73 3.60
CA LEU A 292 21.77 2.55 3.46
C LEU A 292 22.26 1.59 4.53
N HIS A 293 21.53 1.44 5.63
CA HIS A 293 21.64 0.21 6.38
C HIS A 293 21.48 -0.89 5.35
N SER A 294 22.38 -1.85 5.30
CA SER A 294 22.40 -2.94 4.33
C SER A 294 20.96 -3.36 4.06
N MET A 295 20.50 -3.15 2.81
CA MET A 295 19.09 -3.31 2.46
C MET A 295 18.65 -4.68 2.93
N ASP A 296 17.85 -4.71 3.98
CA ASP A 296 17.30 -5.94 4.53
C ASP A 296 16.08 -6.34 3.70
N THR A 297 16.36 -6.85 2.51
CA THR A 297 15.33 -7.30 1.57
C THR A 297 14.62 -8.58 1.99
N VAL A 298 14.94 -9.12 3.16
CA VAL A 298 14.17 -10.19 3.82
C VAL A 298 13.00 -9.62 4.60
N ASN A 299 13.23 -8.52 5.34
CA ASN A 299 12.23 -7.89 6.20
C ASN A 299 11.55 -6.68 5.56
N PHE A 300 12.09 -6.17 4.45
CA PHE A 300 11.52 -5.06 3.71
C PHE A 300 11.26 -5.46 2.26
N CYS A 301 10.12 -5.06 1.75
CA CYS A 301 9.68 -5.31 0.38
C CYS A 301 9.54 -4.03 -0.45
N GLY A 302 9.63 -2.84 0.17
CA GLY A 302 9.55 -1.57 -0.53
C GLY A 302 10.32 -0.49 0.22
N TRP A 303 10.89 0.45 -0.53
CA TRP A 303 11.63 1.61 -0.06
C TRP A 303 11.75 2.65 -1.17
N LEU A 304 12.33 3.80 -0.85
CA LEU A 304 12.59 4.89 -1.77
C LEU A 304 13.59 4.45 -2.87
N PRO A 305 13.17 4.30 -4.15
CA PRO A 305 14.02 3.73 -5.19
C PRO A 305 15.07 4.70 -5.75
N PHE A 306 14.91 6.02 -5.55
CA PHE A 306 15.71 7.07 -6.21
C PHE A 306 16.61 7.83 -5.24
N TYR A 307 17.38 7.14 -4.46
CA TYR A 307 18.22 7.72 -3.40
C TYR A 307 19.49 8.44 -3.89
N GLU A 308 19.89 8.28 -5.14
CA GLU A 308 21.15 8.89 -5.65
C GLU A 308 21.13 10.42 -5.64
N ASN A 309 19.96 11.05 -5.64
CA ASN A 309 19.81 12.50 -5.62
C ASN A 309 19.42 13.05 -4.23
N ILE A 310 19.42 12.21 -3.23
CA ILE A 310 19.03 12.57 -1.87
C ILE A 310 19.97 13.60 -1.21
N ALA A 311 21.17 13.86 -1.74
CA ALA A 311 22.03 14.92 -1.21
C ALA A 311 21.33 16.29 -1.19
N ASP A 312 20.46 16.57 -2.16
CA ASP A 312 19.64 17.79 -2.14
C ASP A 312 18.47 17.70 -1.14
N PHE A 313 17.97 16.49 -0.88
CA PHE A 313 16.92 16.20 0.06
C PHE A 313 17.30 16.54 1.52
N ASN A 314 18.57 16.45 1.89
CA ASN A 314 19.07 16.79 3.22
C ASN A 314 19.34 18.29 3.42
N ASN A 315 19.50 19.06 2.35
CA ASN A 315 20.05 20.40 2.53
C ASN A 315 19.03 21.51 2.77
N ASP A 316 17.77 21.36 2.38
CA ASP A 316 16.84 22.46 2.54
C ASP A 316 15.36 22.09 2.80
N ALA A 317 14.82 21.04 2.24
CA ALA A 317 13.38 20.95 2.07
C ALA A 317 12.65 20.17 3.17
N LEU A 318 13.22 19.10 3.70
CA LEU A 318 12.55 18.24 4.67
C LEU A 318 12.66 18.68 6.12
N TYR A 319 13.53 19.64 6.42
CA TYR A 319 13.82 20.09 7.78
C TYR A 319 13.32 21.49 8.12
N SER A 320 12.89 22.29 7.14
CA SER A 320 12.18 23.51 7.45
C SER A 320 10.75 23.15 7.84
N GLY A 321 10.26 23.64 8.96
CA GLY A 321 8.94 23.27 9.50
C GLY A 321 7.74 23.65 8.62
N ASP A 322 7.99 24.07 7.37
CA ASP A 322 7.01 24.49 6.39
C ASP A 322 6.95 23.53 5.17
N ASP A 323 7.89 22.59 5.01
CA ASP A 323 7.94 21.66 3.89
C ASP A 323 7.35 20.31 4.29
N TYR A 324 6.14 20.08 3.88
CA TYR A 324 5.39 18.89 4.24
C TYR A 324 5.49 17.82 3.14
N ILE A 325 6.06 16.66 3.46
CA ILE A 325 5.75 15.43 2.74
C ILE A 325 4.33 15.04 3.15
N TYR A 326 3.37 15.83 2.73
CA TYR A 326 1.98 15.51 3.01
C TYR A 326 1.49 14.52 1.98
N ALA A 327 1.40 13.28 2.39
CA ALA A 327 0.43 12.39 1.84
C ALA A 327 -0.18 11.65 3.01
N PHE A 328 -1.35 12.04 3.41
CA PHE A 328 -2.27 11.27 4.24
C PHE A 328 -1.60 10.34 5.26
N TYR A 329 -0.83 10.89 6.22
CA TYR A 329 -0.09 10.10 7.21
C TYR A 329 0.98 9.14 6.63
N GLY A 330 1.59 9.45 5.48
CA GLY A 330 2.55 8.59 4.84
C GLY A 330 3.99 8.91 5.19
N SER A 331 4.84 7.88 5.20
CA SER A 331 6.30 7.98 5.07
C SER A 331 6.69 8.32 3.62
N CYS A 332 7.98 8.34 3.29
CA CYS A 332 8.41 8.49 1.89
C CYS A 332 7.78 7.43 1.00
N SER A 333 7.74 6.16 1.46
CA SER A 333 7.08 5.05 0.78
C SER A 333 5.86 4.59 1.59
N GLY A 334 4.70 4.48 0.93
CA GLY A 334 3.44 4.14 1.59
C GLY A 334 2.40 3.57 0.66
N TYR A 335 1.22 3.29 1.18
CA TYR A 335 0.11 2.66 0.45
C TYR A 335 0.53 1.35 -0.23
N PRO A 336 1.05 0.37 0.53
CA PRO A 336 1.45 -0.91 -0.02
C PRO A 336 0.25 -1.68 -0.57
N ALA A 337 0.43 -2.31 -1.71
CA ALA A 337 -0.56 -3.16 -2.36
C ALA A 337 0.10 -4.46 -2.82
N LEU A 338 -0.11 -5.54 -2.07
CA LEU A 338 0.38 -6.88 -2.39
C LEU A 338 -0.52 -7.57 -3.40
N SER A 339 0.09 -8.37 -4.25
CA SER A 339 -0.55 -9.31 -5.16
C SER A 339 0.18 -10.65 -5.11
N VAL A 340 -0.56 -11.75 -5.23
CA VAL A 340 0.00 -13.10 -5.31
C VAL A 340 -0.49 -13.81 -6.58
N ASP A 341 0.41 -14.51 -7.25
CA ASP A 341 0.09 -15.30 -8.42
C ASP A 341 -0.23 -16.77 -8.07
N PRO A 342 -0.70 -17.60 -9.03
CA PRO A 342 -1.03 -19.00 -8.78
C PRO A 342 0.18 -19.88 -8.38
N GLU A 343 1.39 -19.44 -8.63
CA GLU A 343 2.62 -20.17 -8.27
C GLU A 343 3.14 -19.77 -6.89
N GLY A 344 2.57 -18.70 -6.29
CA GLY A 344 2.95 -18.17 -4.98
C GLY A 344 3.97 -17.04 -5.06
N ASN A 345 4.28 -16.56 -6.25
CA ASN A 345 5.12 -15.38 -6.42
C ASN A 345 4.36 -14.12 -5.98
N LEU A 346 5.09 -13.18 -5.42
CA LEU A 346 4.54 -11.95 -4.87
C LEU A 346 5.01 -10.73 -5.67
N ALA A 347 4.12 -9.79 -5.88
CA ALA A 347 4.46 -8.45 -6.30
C ALA A 347 3.91 -7.42 -5.32
N LEU A 348 4.69 -6.40 -5.02
CA LEU A 348 4.28 -5.24 -4.24
C LEU A 348 4.29 -4.02 -5.16
N ALA A 349 3.20 -3.26 -5.18
CA ALA A 349 3.19 -1.90 -5.67
C ALA A 349 2.94 -0.92 -4.53
N TYR A 350 3.53 0.27 -4.60
CA TYR A 350 3.39 1.28 -3.56
C TYR A 350 3.63 2.69 -4.10
N SER A 351 3.14 3.70 -3.40
CA SER A 351 3.44 5.09 -3.68
C SER A 351 4.72 5.49 -2.96
N THR A 352 5.63 6.15 -3.66
CA THR A 352 6.89 6.66 -3.11
C THR A 352 7.18 8.07 -3.63
N ILE A 353 8.16 8.75 -3.03
CA ILE A 353 8.60 10.07 -3.46
C ILE A 353 9.64 9.91 -4.58
N ASP A 354 9.51 10.71 -5.62
CA ASP A 354 10.58 10.87 -6.61
C ASP A 354 11.48 12.06 -6.23
N CYS A 355 12.61 11.75 -5.61
CA CYS A 355 13.58 12.75 -5.17
C CYS A 355 14.29 13.46 -6.33
N SER A 356 14.20 12.97 -7.58
CA SER A 356 14.76 13.62 -8.76
C SER A 356 13.91 14.78 -9.28
N ARG A 357 12.66 14.86 -8.83
CA ARG A 357 11.70 15.88 -9.25
C ARG A 357 11.50 16.93 -8.17
N ASP A 358 12.50 17.82 -8.04
CA ASP A 358 12.33 19.03 -7.22
C ASP A 358 11.37 19.98 -7.93
N LEU A 359 10.31 20.29 -7.27
CA LEU A 359 9.32 21.22 -7.74
C LEU A 359 9.45 22.48 -6.89
N ASN A 360 9.91 23.51 -7.44
CA ASN A 360 10.07 24.88 -6.94
C ASN A 360 9.06 25.39 -5.86
N ASN A 361 8.24 24.51 -5.31
CA ASN A 361 7.17 24.77 -4.34
C ASN A 361 7.38 24.06 -2.97
N GLY A 362 8.47 23.35 -2.75
CA GLY A 362 8.70 22.59 -1.51
C GLY A 362 7.91 21.28 -1.40
N PHE A 363 7.30 20.79 -2.48
CA PHE A 363 6.62 19.50 -2.53
C PHE A 363 7.33 18.56 -3.47
N TYR A 364 7.54 17.33 -3.03
CA TYR A 364 8.04 16.26 -3.88
C TYR A 364 6.89 15.56 -4.59
N THR A 365 7.09 15.24 -5.86
CA THR A 365 6.13 14.44 -6.64
C THR A 365 6.16 13.01 -6.14
N ARG A 366 5.00 12.41 -5.93
CA ARG A 366 4.90 10.98 -5.69
C ARG A 366 4.76 10.22 -7.00
N THR A 367 5.35 9.03 -6.99
CA THR A 367 5.30 8.08 -8.11
C THR A 367 4.91 6.70 -7.58
N ALA A 368 4.68 5.75 -8.47
CA ALA A 368 4.46 4.36 -8.12
C ALA A 368 5.73 3.55 -8.36
N ALA A 369 6.11 2.74 -7.38
CA ALA A 369 7.20 1.80 -7.47
C ALA A 369 6.71 0.36 -7.25
N MET A 370 7.50 -0.61 -7.72
CA MET A 370 7.23 -2.04 -7.56
C MET A 370 8.46 -2.80 -7.13
N SER A 371 8.21 -3.89 -6.40
CA SER A 371 9.16 -4.96 -6.14
C SER A 371 8.50 -6.32 -6.34
N TYR A 372 9.32 -7.34 -6.51
CA TYR A 372 8.88 -8.70 -6.79
C TYR A 372 9.63 -9.70 -5.90
N LYS A 373 8.99 -10.80 -5.58
CA LYS A 373 9.61 -11.91 -4.87
C LYS A 373 9.14 -13.22 -5.48
N ASP A 374 10.07 -13.98 -6.03
CA ASP A 374 9.81 -15.36 -6.44
C ASP A 374 9.51 -16.23 -5.20
N VAL A 375 8.65 -17.21 -5.34
CA VAL A 375 8.27 -18.11 -4.25
C VAL A 375 9.47 -18.85 -3.64
N ASP A 376 10.46 -19.17 -4.47
CA ASP A 376 11.67 -19.89 -4.07
C ASP A 376 12.78 -18.94 -3.55
N ASP A 377 12.64 -17.64 -3.69
CA ASP A 377 13.60 -16.64 -3.22
C ASP A 377 13.35 -16.25 -1.76
N GLU A 378 14.42 -15.97 -1.04
CA GLU A 378 14.36 -15.40 0.31
C GLU A 378 14.15 -13.89 0.27
N TYR A 379 14.62 -13.22 -0.78
CA TYR A 379 14.76 -11.77 -0.90
C TYR A 379 13.75 -11.18 -1.88
N TRP A 380 13.39 -9.92 -1.64
CA TRP A 380 12.68 -9.10 -2.60
C TRP A 380 13.67 -8.47 -3.60
N THR A 381 13.21 -8.25 -4.83
CA THR A 381 13.97 -7.47 -5.82
C THR A 381 14.13 -6.03 -5.37
N VAL A 382 15.10 -5.32 -5.92
CA VAL A 382 15.18 -3.87 -5.74
C VAL A 382 13.96 -3.23 -6.41
N ALA A 383 13.42 -2.20 -5.78
CA ALA A 383 12.26 -1.52 -6.31
C ALA A 383 12.56 -0.79 -7.62
N CYS A 384 11.67 -0.92 -8.58
CA CYS A 384 11.69 -0.15 -9.82
C CYS A 384 10.50 0.80 -9.89
N GLU A 385 10.66 1.93 -10.54
CA GLU A 385 9.56 2.84 -10.83
C GLU A 385 8.71 2.32 -12.00
N ILE A 386 7.39 2.29 -11.83
CA ILE A 386 6.46 1.77 -12.84
C ILE A 386 6.07 2.85 -13.86
N VAL A 387 6.09 4.10 -13.46
CA VAL A 387 5.36 5.18 -14.14
C VAL A 387 6.24 5.99 -15.09
N THR A 388 7.57 6.01 -14.89
CA THR A 388 8.47 6.88 -15.67
C THR A 388 8.71 6.46 -17.11
N GLU A 389 8.46 5.20 -17.47
CA GLU A 389 8.60 4.79 -18.86
C GLU A 389 7.51 5.33 -19.78
N ASP A 390 6.36 5.70 -19.22
CA ASP A 390 5.34 6.39 -19.97
C ASP A 390 5.60 7.91 -19.92
N PHE A 391 6.09 8.46 -21.02
CA PHE A 391 6.32 9.91 -21.17
C PHE A 391 5.11 10.76 -20.79
N MET A 392 3.90 10.21 -20.85
CA MET A 392 2.65 10.89 -20.49
C MET A 392 2.55 11.13 -18.98
N HIS A 393 3.19 10.28 -18.16
CA HIS A 393 3.13 10.34 -16.70
C HIS A 393 4.36 10.92 -16.01
N MET A 394 5.39 11.26 -16.77
CA MET A 394 6.64 11.82 -16.20
C MET A 394 6.46 13.06 -15.34
N LEU A 395 5.33 13.75 -15.46
CA LEU A 395 5.04 14.99 -14.74
C LEU A 395 3.84 14.85 -13.79
N ASP A 396 3.20 13.69 -13.75
CA ASP A 396 2.03 13.46 -12.92
C ASP A 396 2.44 13.03 -11.51
N GLU A 397 1.64 13.41 -10.53
CA GLU A 397 1.70 12.85 -9.19
C GLU A 397 0.84 11.59 -9.12
N VAL A 398 1.40 10.52 -8.56
CA VAL A 398 0.75 9.21 -8.46
C VAL A 398 0.47 8.88 -6.99
N MET A 399 -0.79 8.57 -6.69
CA MET A 399 -1.24 8.27 -5.35
C MET A 399 -2.18 7.07 -5.32
N PHE A 400 -2.42 6.54 -4.13
CA PHE A 400 -3.42 5.51 -3.86
C PHE A 400 -3.27 4.28 -4.75
N VAL A 401 -2.05 3.75 -4.77
CA VAL A 401 -1.74 2.51 -5.49
C VAL A 401 -2.54 1.36 -4.87
N ASN A 402 -3.12 0.53 -5.73
CA ASN A 402 -3.87 -0.65 -5.33
C ASN A 402 -3.52 -1.82 -6.25
N ALA A 403 -3.69 -3.04 -5.79
CA ALA A 403 -3.41 -4.26 -6.53
C ALA A 403 -4.62 -5.21 -6.55
N ALA A 404 -4.72 -6.02 -7.60
CA ALA A 404 -5.52 -7.22 -7.51
C ALA A 404 -4.86 -8.15 -6.47
N PRO A 405 -5.54 -8.50 -5.36
CA PRO A 405 -4.89 -9.25 -4.28
C PRO A 405 -4.44 -10.65 -4.72
N SER A 406 -5.08 -11.21 -5.74
CA SER A 406 -4.66 -12.43 -6.42
C SER A 406 -4.87 -12.32 -7.92
N VAL A 407 -4.02 -12.99 -8.69
CA VAL A 407 -4.09 -13.04 -10.15
C VAL A 407 -4.20 -14.49 -10.62
N VAL A 408 -4.74 -14.68 -11.83
CA VAL A 408 -5.00 -16.04 -12.39
C VAL A 408 -3.91 -16.49 -13.36
N THR A 409 -3.08 -15.57 -13.84
CA THR A 409 -1.99 -15.87 -14.77
C THR A 409 -0.67 -15.77 -14.02
N PRO A 410 0.16 -16.81 -14.00
CA PRO A 410 1.47 -16.74 -13.40
C PRO A 410 2.31 -15.59 -13.95
N ASN A 411 3.00 -14.90 -13.07
CA ASN A 411 3.93 -13.82 -13.41
C ASN A 411 3.31 -12.60 -14.13
N GLU A 412 1.98 -12.44 -14.09
CA GLU A 412 1.28 -11.25 -14.60
C GLU A 412 0.47 -10.60 -13.48
N PHE A 413 0.82 -9.39 -13.05
CA PHE A 413 0.21 -8.67 -11.94
C PHE A 413 -0.58 -7.46 -12.43
N TRP A 414 -1.65 -7.11 -11.71
CA TRP A 414 -2.55 -6.02 -12.04
C TRP A 414 -2.56 -4.98 -10.94
N PHE A 415 -2.31 -3.74 -11.32
CA PHE A 415 -2.26 -2.59 -10.41
C PHE A 415 -3.10 -1.44 -10.93
N SER A 416 -3.58 -0.64 -10.02
CA SER A 416 -4.24 0.63 -10.34
C SER A 416 -3.70 1.74 -9.44
N TYR A 417 -3.76 2.97 -9.93
CA TYR A 417 -3.44 4.15 -9.18
C TYR A 417 -4.24 5.34 -9.66
N ILE A 418 -4.26 6.40 -8.87
CA ILE A 418 -4.82 7.69 -9.23
C ILE A 418 -3.68 8.64 -9.53
N ALA A 419 -3.78 9.38 -10.63
CA ALA A 419 -2.79 10.38 -11.00
C ALA A 419 -3.42 11.67 -11.47
N ASP A 420 -2.70 12.76 -11.23
CA ASP A 420 -2.99 14.07 -11.77
C ASP A 420 -1.68 14.86 -12.00
N ASN A 421 -1.78 16.01 -12.66
CA ASN A 421 -0.62 16.82 -13.05
C ASN A 421 -0.35 17.98 -12.08
N VAL A 422 -0.89 17.93 -10.87
CA VAL A 422 -0.69 18.98 -9.85
C VAL A 422 -0.28 18.35 -8.54
N GLN A 423 0.92 18.65 -8.09
CA GLN A 423 1.50 18.09 -6.88
C GLN A 423 0.75 18.51 -5.63
N GLY A 424 0.71 17.61 -4.66
CA GLY A 424 0.08 17.80 -3.38
C GLY A 424 -1.41 17.48 -3.36
N LEU A 425 -1.94 17.31 -2.17
CA LEU A 425 -3.33 16.92 -1.95
C LEU A 425 -4.26 18.12 -1.86
N ALA A 426 -5.41 18.02 -2.53
CA ALA A 426 -6.50 18.98 -2.40
C ALA A 426 -7.47 18.55 -1.28
N TRP A 427 -7.30 19.11 -0.09
CA TRP A 427 -8.25 18.93 1.01
C TRP A 427 -9.30 20.04 1.02
N GLY A 428 -10.54 19.70 1.20
CA GLY A 428 -11.67 20.63 1.08
C GLY A 428 -11.78 21.74 2.13
N SER A 429 -10.80 21.95 3.01
CA SER A 429 -10.82 23.04 3.99
C SER A 429 -9.43 23.34 4.56
N GLY A 430 -8.86 24.48 4.18
CA GLY A 430 -7.77 25.14 4.91
C GLY A 430 -6.40 24.45 4.97
N ALA A 431 -6.34 23.16 4.72
CA ALA A 431 -5.14 22.35 4.71
C ALA A 431 -4.77 21.83 3.30
N SER A 432 -5.45 22.32 2.28
CA SER A 432 -5.15 21.95 0.89
C SER A 432 -3.79 22.49 0.48
N GLN A 433 -2.94 21.63 -0.03
CA GLN A 433 -1.65 21.97 -0.63
C GLN A 433 -1.86 22.53 -2.04
N THR A 434 -2.91 22.10 -2.70
CA THR A 434 -3.23 22.50 -4.07
C THR A 434 -4.74 22.73 -4.27
N VAL A 435 -5.12 23.14 -5.46
CA VAL A 435 -6.53 23.27 -5.86
C VAL A 435 -7.07 21.93 -6.33
N PRO A 436 -8.36 21.65 -6.10
CA PRO A 436 -8.97 20.43 -6.64
C PRO A 436 -8.93 20.44 -8.18
N ILE A 437 -8.41 19.37 -8.75
CA ILE A 437 -8.42 19.08 -10.17
C ILE A 437 -9.02 17.70 -10.44
N GLU A 438 -9.22 17.39 -11.71
CA GLU A 438 -9.66 16.07 -12.14
C GLU A 438 -8.52 15.06 -11.97
N ASN A 439 -8.83 13.95 -11.31
CA ASN A 439 -7.91 12.83 -11.14
C ASN A 439 -8.30 11.73 -12.12
N MET A 440 -7.29 11.09 -12.69
CA MET A 440 -7.46 9.94 -13.58
C MET A 440 -7.09 8.65 -12.84
N CYS A 441 -7.91 7.62 -13.02
CA CYS A 441 -7.59 6.27 -12.55
C CYS A 441 -6.96 5.48 -13.69
N TYR A 442 -5.78 4.93 -13.44
CA TYR A 442 -5.03 4.12 -14.39
C TYR A 442 -4.95 2.68 -13.91
N VAL A 443 -4.95 1.75 -14.86
CA VAL A 443 -4.78 0.31 -14.60
C VAL A 443 -3.64 -0.21 -15.45
N TYR A 444 -2.74 -0.95 -14.82
CA TYR A 444 -1.58 -1.55 -15.44
C TYR A 444 -1.57 -3.06 -15.25
N LYS A 445 -1.12 -3.75 -16.29
CA LYS A 445 -0.72 -5.15 -16.23
C LYS A 445 0.78 -5.24 -16.44
N ILE A 446 1.50 -5.80 -15.50
CA ILE A 446 2.96 -5.86 -15.48
C ILE A 446 3.41 -7.31 -15.28
N SER A 447 4.41 -7.74 -16.04
CA SER A 447 5.04 -9.05 -15.86
C SER A 447 6.17 -8.98 -14.84
N SER A 448 6.42 -10.10 -14.15
CA SER A 448 7.58 -10.24 -13.26
C SER A 448 8.90 -10.05 -14.01
N GLU A 449 8.96 -10.45 -15.29
CA GLU A 449 10.14 -10.23 -16.14
C GLU A 449 10.44 -8.73 -16.29
N TYR A 450 9.43 -7.88 -16.46
CA TYR A 450 9.60 -6.43 -16.50
C TYR A 450 10.23 -5.90 -15.21
N ILE A 451 9.71 -6.32 -14.06
CA ILE A 451 10.21 -5.88 -12.76
C ILE A 451 11.67 -6.33 -12.58
N GLN A 452 11.97 -7.59 -12.88
CA GLN A 452 13.32 -8.16 -12.79
C GLN A 452 14.33 -7.53 -13.74
N ILE A 453 13.93 -7.14 -14.95
CA ILE A 453 14.82 -6.47 -15.92
C ILE A 453 15.23 -5.09 -15.43
N HIS A 454 14.31 -4.38 -14.80
CA HIS A 454 14.58 -3.04 -14.24
C HIS A 454 15.33 -3.10 -12.91
N ASP A 455 15.22 -4.22 -12.20
CA ASP A 455 16.08 -4.56 -11.06
C ASP A 455 17.49 -4.94 -11.51
N ASN A 456 17.62 -5.48 -12.72
CA ASN A 456 18.87 -6.01 -13.24
C ASN A 456 19.81 -4.93 -13.81
N VAL A 457 20.21 -3.97 -12.99
CA VAL A 457 21.63 -3.68 -12.88
C VAL A 457 22.25 -4.75 -11.94
N ASN A 458 21.87 -6.00 -12.09
CA ASN A 458 22.59 -7.13 -11.53
C ASN A 458 23.86 -7.30 -12.34
N GLU A 459 24.84 -6.50 -12.02
CA GLU A 459 26.18 -7.00 -12.07
C GLU A 459 26.19 -8.27 -11.22
N THR A 460 26.21 -9.41 -11.87
CA THR A 460 26.71 -10.62 -11.23
C THR A 460 28.09 -10.23 -10.71
N ILE A 461 28.19 -9.92 -9.41
CA ILE A 461 29.45 -9.76 -8.69
C ILE A 461 30.10 -11.14 -8.65
N ALA A 462 30.50 -11.60 -9.83
CA ALA A 462 31.51 -12.62 -9.91
C ALA A 462 32.82 -11.89 -9.59
N ASN A 463 33.20 -11.96 -8.31
CA ASN A 463 34.49 -11.54 -7.79
C ASN A 463 34.68 -10.04 -7.45
N ASP A 464 33.87 -9.43 -6.61
CA ASP A 464 34.15 -8.11 -6.00
C ASP A 464 34.65 -6.99 -6.97
N VAL A 465 34.25 -7.04 -8.24
CA VAL A 465 34.65 -6.05 -9.25
C VAL A 465 33.52 -5.04 -9.43
N VAL A 466 33.71 -3.83 -8.95
CA VAL A 466 32.80 -2.71 -9.15
C VAL A 466 33.14 -1.98 -10.43
N TYR A 467 32.16 -1.74 -11.29
CA TYR A 467 32.29 -0.92 -12.49
C TYR A 467 31.60 0.42 -12.28
N ASN A 468 32.25 1.49 -12.72
CA ASN A 468 31.67 2.82 -12.72
C ASN A 468 31.57 3.35 -14.14
N VAL A 469 30.39 3.93 -14.47
CA VAL A 469 30.14 4.56 -15.76
C VAL A 469 29.74 6.01 -15.54
N TYR A 470 30.56 6.96 -16.00
CA TYR A 470 30.30 8.38 -15.76
C TYR A 470 30.83 9.25 -16.94
N PRO A 471 30.25 10.46 -17.13
CA PRO A 471 29.01 10.92 -16.57
C PRO A 471 27.82 10.15 -17.17
N ASN A 472 26.78 9.99 -16.39
CA ASN A 472 25.51 9.46 -16.85
C ASN A 472 24.38 10.40 -16.34
N PRO A 473 23.63 11.10 -17.23
CA PRO A 473 23.71 11.01 -18.70
C PRO A 473 24.96 11.67 -19.30
N ALA A 474 25.37 11.18 -20.47
CA ALA A 474 26.53 11.66 -21.20
C ALA A 474 26.15 12.29 -22.55
N SER A 475 26.74 13.46 -22.90
CA SER A 475 26.50 14.13 -24.17
C SER A 475 27.56 13.87 -25.24
N GLU A 476 28.82 13.65 -24.83
CA GLU A 476 29.94 13.52 -25.77
C GLU A 476 30.85 12.31 -25.48
N MET A 477 31.05 11.99 -24.20
CA MET A 477 32.02 10.98 -23.77
C MET A 477 31.54 10.33 -22.46
N ILE A 478 31.76 9.04 -22.34
CA ILE A 478 31.62 8.29 -21.10
C ILE A 478 32.95 7.65 -20.73
N TYR A 479 33.19 7.55 -19.43
CA TYR A 479 34.32 6.79 -18.88
C TYR A 479 33.75 5.54 -18.23
N VAL A 480 34.42 4.43 -18.43
CA VAL A 480 34.14 3.16 -17.74
C VAL A 480 35.38 2.80 -16.95
N SER A 481 35.25 2.66 -15.65
CA SER A 481 36.36 2.21 -14.79
C SER A 481 35.94 0.96 -14.02
N SER A 482 36.93 0.23 -13.49
CA SER A 482 36.75 -0.98 -12.72
C SER A 482 37.52 -0.87 -11.41
N SER A 483 37.04 -1.43 -10.33
CA SER A 483 37.73 -1.52 -9.04
C SER A 483 38.97 -2.45 -9.10
N MET A 484 39.10 -3.27 -10.15
CA MET A 484 40.25 -4.11 -10.44
C MET A 484 40.58 -4.06 -11.90
N ASN A 485 41.87 -4.33 -12.24
CA ASN A 485 42.28 -4.46 -13.63
C ASN A 485 41.57 -5.66 -14.28
N ALA A 486 40.79 -5.40 -15.31
CA ALA A 486 40.01 -6.41 -16.00
C ALA A 486 39.94 -6.19 -17.51
N ASP A 487 40.02 -7.26 -18.28
CA ASP A 487 39.65 -7.23 -19.69
C ASP A 487 38.13 -7.25 -19.80
N ALA A 488 37.55 -6.22 -20.42
CA ALA A 488 36.10 -6.06 -20.51
C ALA A 488 35.66 -5.81 -21.96
N THR A 489 34.44 -6.24 -22.25
CA THR A 489 33.73 -5.88 -23.48
C THR A 489 32.58 -4.95 -23.13
N VAL A 490 32.65 -3.71 -23.55
CA VAL A 490 31.60 -2.70 -23.37
C VAL A 490 30.74 -2.66 -24.62
N THR A 491 29.45 -2.96 -24.45
CA THR A 491 28.47 -2.95 -25.55
C THR A 491 27.52 -1.79 -25.38
N PHE A 492 27.38 -0.98 -26.41
CA PHE A 492 26.40 0.10 -26.47
C PHE A 492 25.20 -0.36 -27.28
N THR A 493 24.01 -0.20 -26.70
CA THR A 493 22.76 -0.48 -27.40
C THR A 493 21.92 0.79 -27.50
N ASN A 494 21.08 0.89 -28.52
CA ASN A 494 20.06 1.94 -28.59
C ASN A 494 18.80 1.51 -27.80
N LEU A 495 17.85 2.41 -27.69
CA LEU A 495 16.58 2.15 -26.98
C LEU A 495 15.74 1.01 -27.59
N ALA A 496 16.04 0.57 -28.80
CA ALA A 496 15.44 -0.59 -29.44
C ALA A 496 16.22 -1.90 -29.21
N GLY A 497 17.20 -1.90 -28.28
CA GLY A 497 18.04 -3.07 -27.99
C GLY A 497 19.08 -3.42 -29.06
N GLN A 498 19.25 -2.59 -30.09
CA GLN A 498 20.21 -2.87 -31.18
C GLN A 498 21.61 -2.43 -30.77
N THR A 499 22.57 -3.32 -30.89
CA THR A 499 23.99 -2.98 -30.66
C THR A 499 24.47 -1.92 -31.63
N VAL A 500 24.88 -0.76 -31.10
CA VAL A 500 25.40 0.37 -31.87
C VAL A 500 26.91 0.34 -31.93
N LYS A 501 27.56 -0.10 -30.83
CA LYS A 501 29.03 -0.14 -30.74
C LYS A 501 29.43 -1.22 -29.72
N VAL A 502 30.56 -1.85 -30.01
CA VAL A 502 31.24 -2.75 -29.07
C VAL A 502 32.69 -2.30 -28.93
N VAL A 503 33.17 -2.20 -27.71
CA VAL A 503 34.55 -1.82 -27.39
C VAL A 503 35.13 -2.88 -26.46
N ASN A 504 36.25 -3.49 -26.88
CA ASN A 504 37.06 -4.31 -26.00
C ASN A 504 38.13 -3.44 -25.36
N ALA A 505 38.21 -3.39 -24.08
CA ALA A 505 39.15 -2.56 -23.33
C ALA A 505 39.75 -3.31 -22.16
N ASN A 506 40.98 -3.00 -21.82
CA ASN A 506 41.53 -3.34 -20.52
C ASN A 506 41.23 -2.18 -19.57
N LEU A 507 40.33 -2.42 -18.62
CA LEU A 507 39.93 -1.43 -17.62
C LEU A 507 40.96 -1.44 -16.50
N THR A 508 41.41 -0.25 -16.12
CA THR A 508 42.34 -0.06 -14.99
C THR A 508 41.67 0.71 -13.89
N THR A 509 42.11 0.49 -12.66
CA THR A 509 41.68 1.21 -11.45
C THR A 509 41.95 2.70 -11.54
#